data_2d6473def36357aedbabb1d32bfe4ce7
#
_entry.id   2d6473def36357aedbabb1d32bfe4ce7
#
_cell.length_a   1.000
_cell.length_b   1.000
_cell.length_c   1.000
_cell.angle_alpha   90.00
_cell.angle_beta   90.00
_cell.angle_gamma   90.00
#
_symmetry.space_group_name_H-M   'P 1'
#
loop_
_entity.id
_entity.type
_entity.pdbx_description
1 polymer ?
#
loop_
_entity_poly.entity_id
_entity_poly.type
_entity_poly.pdbx_seq_one_letter_code
_entity_poly.pdbx_strand_id
1 'polypeptide(L)'
;MTDVLASGLETFLPNGRGVWIPMDHSASSFPEQGLLDSDNTVDAVIEGGADAIVMQKGPISHHFTRTSWGRFVCHASLSTIHGGDRSQDKVLVATPSEGLDRGAIAMSAQVNLGDPAEPEMIQRMARITTDSHEKSIPVLGMFYPRGGNLILDDSDSTSGVAHAARLAWELGCNVVKVPWTGSEESFGIVTTSVPIPVLVSGGPKDDDFGKVLKLVEKSINAGGSGGCIWRNVFSFEDPASRIRALRSIVHEGANAEEASRQLR
;
A
#
# COMPACT_ATOMS: atom_id res chain seq x y z
N MET A 1 20.13 6.41 -5.88
CA MET A 1 18.84 7.13 -5.90
C MET A 1 19.18 8.59 -6.13
N THR A 2 18.51 9.26 -7.07
CA THR A 2 18.72 10.70 -7.28
C THR A 2 18.21 11.48 -6.06
N ASP A 3 18.80 12.64 -5.74
CA ASP A 3 18.39 13.45 -4.57
C ASP A 3 16.91 13.83 -4.60
N VAL A 4 16.34 14.00 -5.79
CA VAL A 4 14.90 14.32 -5.99
C VAL A 4 14.01 13.14 -5.61
N LEU A 5 14.35 11.91 -5.98
CA LEU A 5 13.61 10.71 -5.58
C LEU A 5 13.72 10.45 -4.07
N ALA A 6 14.89 10.71 -3.48
CA ALA A 6 15.08 10.59 -2.03
C ALA A 6 14.21 11.60 -1.27
N SER A 7 14.16 12.85 -1.71
CA SER A 7 13.31 13.90 -1.16
C SER A 7 11.81 13.58 -1.33
N GLY A 8 11.41 13.02 -2.48
CA GLY A 8 10.03 12.58 -2.71
C GLY A 8 9.61 11.47 -1.75
N LEU A 9 10.50 10.50 -1.49
CA LEU A 9 10.21 9.42 -0.54
C LEU A 9 10.07 9.90 0.91
N GLU A 10 10.87 10.87 1.35
CA GLU A 10 10.81 11.42 2.70
C GLU A 10 9.44 12.06 3.01
N THR A 11 8.76 12.59 2.00
CA THR A 11 7.40 13.13 2.15
C THR A 11 6.37 12.07 2.56
N PHE A 12 6.56 10.81 2.11
CA PHE A 12 5.65 9.69 2.36
C PHE A 12 6.14 8.73 3.43
N LEU A 13 7.44 8.73 3.69
CA LEU A 13 8.14 7.84 4.60
C LEU A 13 9.10 8.65 5.47
N PRO A 14 8.59 9.57 6.31
CA PRO A 14 9.43 10.35 7.20
C PRO A 14 10.27 9.41 8.09
N ASN A 15 11.59 9.64 8.10
CA ASN A 15 12.56 8.75 8.74
C ASN A 15 12.48 7.27 8.25
N GLY A 16 12.11 7.06 7.00
CA GLY A 16 12.01 5.74 6.37
C GLY A 16 10.78 4.93 6.78
N ARG A 17 9.79 5.53 7.45
CA ARG A 17 8.58 4.85 7.94
C ARG A 17 7.31 5.58 7.52
N GLY A 18 6.18 4.84 7.36
CA GLY A 18 4.92 5.47 6.98
C GLY A 18 3.66 4.66 7.27
N VAL A 19 2.58 5.41 7.49
CA VAL A 19 1.20 4.90 7.58
C VAL A 19 0.47 5.33 6.32
N TRP A 20 0.30 4.40 5.38
CA TRP A 20 -0.35 4.64 4.10
C TRP A 20 -1.75 4.05 4.08
N ILE A 21 -2.71 4.81 3.58
CA ILE A 21 -4.12 4.41 3.55
C ILE A 21 -4.58 4.24 2.10
N PRO A 22 -4.67 2.99 1.60
CA PRO A 22 -5.18 2.74 0.27
C PRO A 22 -6.71 2.79 0.26
N MET A 23 -7.28 3.59 -0.64
CA MET A 23 -8.71 3.79 -0.87
C MET A 23 -9.10 3.43 -2.33
N ASP A 24 -8.29 2.61 -3.00
CA ASP A 24 -8.46 2.20 -4.40
C ASP A 24 -9.43 1.05 -4.62
N HIS A 25 -9.94 0.43 -3.55
CA HIS A 25 -10.72 -0.83 -3.61
C HIS A 25 -12.11 -0.68 -4.19
N SER A 26 -12.78 0.49 -4.04
CA SER A 26 -14.11 0.74 -4.58
C SER A 26 -14.19 0.56 -6.11
N ALA A 27 -13.07 0.77 -6.80
CA ALA A 27 -13.01 0.57 -8.24
C ALA A 27 -12.90 -0.92 -8.64
N SER A 28 -12.39 -1.78 -7.75
CA SER A 28 -12.22 -3.21 -8.01
C SER A 28 -13.43 -4.05 -7.60
N SER A 29 -14.24 -3.56 -6.66
CA SER A 29 -15.38 -4.26 -6.09
C SER A 29 -16.53 -3.27 -5.82
N PHE A 30 -17.54 -3.70 -5.06
CA PHE A 30 -18.59 -2.78 -4.58
C PHE A 30 -18.01 -1.79 -3.58
N PRO A 31 -18.50 -0.53 -3.55
CA PRO A 31 -18.09 0.44 -2.56
C PRO A 31 -18.34 -0.09 -1.14
N GLU A 32 -17.32 -0.10 -0.32
CA GLU A 32 -17.44 -0.45 1.09
C GLU A 32 -18.04 0.71 1.88
N GLN A 33 -18.66 0.41 3.03
CA GLN A 33 -19.39 1.40 3.84
C GLN A 33 -18.54 2.64 4.15
N GLY A 34 -17.27 2.47 4.52
CA GLY A 34 -16.34 3.58 4.78
C GLY A 34 -15.91 4.36 3.53
N LEU A 35 -16.27 3.91 2.31
CA LEU A 35 -15.96 4.59 1.05
C LEU A 35 -17.22 5.14 0.35
N LEU A 36 -18.42 4.97 0.92
CA LEU A 36 -19.64 5.57 0.41
C LEU A 36 -19.64 7.10 0.55
N ASP A 37 -19.06 7.61 1.65
CA ASP A 37 -18.78 9.02 1.88
C ASP A 37 -17.26 9.23 1.87
N SER A 38 -16.72 9.35 0.65
CA SER A 38 -15.28 9.50 0.48
C SER A 38 -14.73 10.83 1.02
N ASP A 39 -15.56 11.88 1.07
CA ASP A 39 -15.14 13.19 1.57
C ASP A 39 -14.86 13.14 3.06
N ASN A 40 -15.81 12.66 3.85
CA ASN A 40 -15.62 12.50 5.29
C ASN A 40 -14.52 11.49 5.62
N THR A 41 -14.39 10.41 4.83
CA THR A 41 -13.33 9.43 5.05
C THR A 41 -11.94 10.02 4.79
N VAL A 42 -11.75 10.78 3.71
CA VAL A 42 -10.47 11.45 3.43
C VAL A 42 -10.14 12.48 4.50
N ASP A 43 -11.13 13.25 4.97
CA ASP A 43 -10.92 14.22 6.06
C ASP A 43 -10.45 13.52 7.34
N ALA A 44 -11.09 12.42 7.73
CA ALA A 44 -10.68 11.62 8.89
C ALA A 44 -9.28 10.99 8.71
N VAL A 45 -8.93 10.56 7.49
CA VAL A 45 -7.59 10.03 7.18
C VAL A 45 -6.52 11.11 7.32
N ILE A 46 -6.80 12.30 6.84
CA ILE A 46 -5.90 13.47 6.96
C ILE A 46 -5.78 13.89 8.43
N GLU A 47 -6.90 13.99 9.15
CA GLU A 47 -6.94 14.30 10.59
C GLU A 47 -6.16 13.30 11.43
N GLY A 48 -6.29 12.00 11.12
CA GLY A 48 -5.52 10.93 11.76
C GLY A 48 -4.02 11.01 11.49
N GLY A 49 -3.62 11.82 10.50
CA GLY A 49 -2.23 12.09 10.16
C GLY A 49 -1.58 11.00 9.29
N ALA A 50 -2.31 10.38 8.36
CA ALA A 50 -1.73 9.47 7.39
C ALA A 50 -0.59 10.12 6.60
N ASP A 51 0.44 9.34 6.26
CA ASP A 51 1.58 9.82 5.49
C ASP A 51 1.29 9.80 3.99
N ALA A 52 0.42 8.91 3.52
CA ALA A 52 -0.03 8.86 2.14
C ALA A 52 -1.46 8.30 2.01
N ILE A 53 -2.17 8.75 0.97
CA ILE A 53 -3.43 8.15 0.52
C ILE A 53 -3.25 7.61 -0.89
N VAL A 54 -3.53 6.31 -1.09
CA VAL A 54 -3.46 5.67 -2.41
C VAL A 54 -4.87 5.61 -2.99
N MET A 55 -5.07 6.22 -4.16
CA MET A 55 -6.39 6.32 -4.82
C MET A 55 -6.26 6.18 -6.33
N GLN A 56 -7.39 5.95 -7.00
CA GLN A 56 -7.49 6.08 -8.45
C GLN A 56 -7.49 7.57 -8.85
N LYS A 57 -7.15 7.84 -10.10
CA LYS A 57 -6.98 9.19 -10.67
C LYS A 57 -8.19 10.13 -10.52
N GLY A 58 -9.41 9.61 -10.60
CA GLY A 58 -10.64 10.41 -10.46
C GLY A 58 -10.80 10.99 -9.06
N PRO A 59 -10.83 10.15 -8.00
CA PRO A 59 -10.83 10.61 -6.62
C PRO A 59 -9.68 11.56 -6.28
N ILE A 60 -8.47 11.34 -6.79
CA ILE A 60 -7.34 12.27 -6.56
C ILE A 60 -7.69 13.68 -7.05
N SER A 61 -8.19 13.83 -8.28
CA SER A 61 -8.57 15.16 -8.80
C SER A 61 -9.59 15.86 -7.90
N HIS A 62 -10.58 15.13 -7.41
CA HIS A 62 -11.60 15.65 -6.51
C HIS A 62 -11.01 16.10 -5.16
N HIS A 63 -10.30 15.20 -4.49
CA HIS A 63 -9.80 15.47 -3.14
C HIS A 63 -8.62 16.44 -3.10
N PHE A 64 -7.76 16.45 -4.10
CA PHE A 64 -6.66 17.42 -4.20
C PHE A 64 -7.20 18.86 -4.30
N THR A 65 -8.23 19.07 -5.13
CA THR A 65 -8.87 20.38 -5.24
C THR A 65 -9.61 20.77 -3.96
N ARG A 66 -10.29 19.81 -3.32
CA ARG A 66 -11.13 20.05 -2.13
C ARG A 66 -10.32 20.31 -0.87
N THR A 67 -9.23 19.55 -0.65
CA THR A 67 -8.52 19.57 0.63
C THR A 67 -7.21 20.34 0.60
N SER A 68 -6.65 20.62 -0.58
CA SER A 68 -5.29 21.14 -0.76
C SER A 68 -4.19 20.26 -0.11
N TRP A 69 -4.53 19.02 0.26
CA TRP A 69 -3.58 18.05 0.80
C TRP A 69 -2.82 17.39 -0.35
N GLY A 70 -1.51 17.26 -0.25
CA GLY A 70 -0.64 16.96 -1.39
C GLY A 70 0.08 15.61 -1.34
N ARG A 71 -0.35 14.64 -0.48
CA ARG A 71 0.34 13.35 -0.35
C ARG A 71 -0.46 12.18 -0.96
N PHE A 72 -0.99 12.41 -2.17
CA PHE A 72 -1.70 11.38 -2.93
C PHE A 72 -0.76 10.53 -3.77
N VAL A 73 -1.02 9.23 -3.77
CA VAL A 73 -0.36 8.22 -4.62
C VAL A 73 -1.39 7.72 -5.62
N CYS A 74 -1.12 7.90 -6.92
CA CYS A 74 -2.04 7.45 -7.97
C CYS A 74 -1.86 5.94 -8.23
N HIS A 75 -2.91 5.15 -7.90
CA HIS A 75 -2.94 3.74 -8.26
C HIS A 75 -3.28 3.58 -9.73
N ALA A 76 -2.28 3.17 -10.52
CA ALA A 76 -2.36 3.14 -11.99
C ALA A 76 -2.98 1.86 -12.53
N SER A 77 -3.23 0.84 -11.72
CA SER A 77 -3.74 -0.43 -12.18
C SER A 77 -5.11 -0.78 -11.60
N LEU A 78 -5.91 -1.52 -12.38
CA LEU A 78 -7.27 -1.86 -12.02
C LEU A 78 -7.69 -3.19 -12.64
N SER A 79 -8.49 -3.95 -11.91
CA SER A 79 -9.38 -5.00 -12.41
C SER A 79 -10.64 -5.02 -11.58
N THR A 80 -11.73 -5.57 -12.10
CA THR A 80 -12.99 -5.65 -11.35
C THR A 80 -13.41 -7.10 -11.10
N ILE A 81 -14.21 -7.32 -10.05
CA ILE A 81 -14.81 -8.63 -9.76
C ILE A 81 -15.66 -9.17 -10.92
N HIS A 82 -16.09 -8.31 -11.86
CA HIS A 82 -16.87 -8.67 -13.02
C HIS A 82 -16.03 -9.18 -14.19
N GLY A 83 -14.70 -9.21 -14.07
CA GLY A 83 -13.77 -9.66 -15.11
C GLY A 83 -13.73 -11.18 -15.32
N GLY A 84 -14.55 -11.97 -14.61
CA GLY A 84 -14.52 -13.43 -14.67
C GLY A 84 -13.12 -13.99 -14.38
N ASP A 85 -12.60 -14.86 -15.24
CA ASP A 85 -11.27 -15.44 -15.08
C ASP A 85 -10.14 -14.41 -15.11
N ARG A 86 -10.41 -13.19 -15.60
CA ARG A 86 -9.47 -12.06 -15.61
C ARG A 86 -9.69 -11.04 -14.48
N SER A 87 -10.47 -11.38 -13.47
CA SER A 87 -10.74 -10.48 -12.32
C SER A 87 -9.51 -10.11 -11.50
N GLN A 88 -8.41 -10.84 -11.66
CA GLN A 88 -7.11 -10.55 -11.02
C GLN A 88 -6.08 -9.90 -11.98
N ASP A 89 -6.38 -9.81 -13.28
CA ASP A 89 -5.53 -9.18 -14.28
C ASP A 89 -5.58 -7.65 -14.17
N LYS A 90 -4.53 -7.04 -13.63
CA LYS A 90 -4.45 -5.61 -13.35
C LYS A 90 -4.00 -4.82 -14.59
N VAL A 91 -4.96 -4.21 -15.31
CA VAL A 91 -4.69 -3.36 -16.47
C VAL A 91 -4.33 -1.92 -16.06
N LEU A 92 -3.53 -1.23 -16.87
CA LEU A 92 -3.21 0.18 -16.61
C LEU A 92 -4.38 1.10 -16.99
N VAL A 93 -4.69 2.01 -16.09
CA VAL A 93 -5.78 3.01 -16.21
C VAL A 93 -5.29 4.46 -16.01
N ALA A 94 -4.01 4.65 -15.71
CA ALA A 94 -3.38 5.96 -15.58
C ALA A 94 -1.91 5.89 -16.02
N THR A 95 -1.36 7.04 -16.39
CA THR A 95 0.07 7.25 -16.62
C THR A 95 0.66 8.13 -15.52
N PRO A 96 1.99 8.12 -15.31
CA PRO A 96 2.64 9.03 -14.36
C PRO A 96 2.38 10.51 -14.65
N SER A 97 2.37 10.93 -15.92
CA SER A 97 2.02 12.31 -16.28
C SER A 97 0.61 12.67 -15.84
N GLU A 98 -0.36 11.82 -16.16
CA GLU A 98 -1.76 12.04 -15.76
C GLU A 98 -1.92 12.05 -14.23
N GLY A 99 -1.19 11.20 -13.51
CA GLY A 99 -1.20 11.21 -12.03
C GLY A 99 -0.71 12.54 -11.46
N LEU A 100 0.41 13.05 -11.96
CA LEU A 100 0.96 14.36 -11.58
C LEU A 100 -0.01 15.52 -11.88
N ASP A 101 -0.56 15.55 -13.09
CA ASP A 101 -1.51 16.60 -13.52
C ASP A 101 -2.76 16.64 -12.63
N ARG A 102 -3.09 15.53 -11.96
CA ARG A 102 -4.24 15.39 -11.05
C ARG A 102 -3.91 15.62 -9.58
N GLY A 103 -2.65 15.88 -9.24
CA GLY A 103 -2.21 16.19 -7.88
C GLY A 103 -1.60 15.01 -7.11
N ALA A 104 -1.33 13.90 -7.76
CA ALA A 104 -0.52 12.84 -7.16
C ALA A 104 0.97 13.22 -7.21
N ILE A 105 1.75 12.79 -6.24
CA ILE A 105 3.21 12.98 -6.21
C ILE A 105 3.98 11.64 -6.20
N ALA A 106 3.26 10.53 -6.30
CA ALA A 106 3.80 9.19 -6.48
C ALA A 106 2.81 8.33 -7.27
N MET A 107 3.30 7.22 -7.79
CA MET A 107 2.51 6.20 -8.49
C MET A 107 2.45 4.90 -7.70
N SER A 108 1.45 4.07 -7.98
CA SER A 108 1.46 2.66 -7.59
C SER A 108 0.83 1.78 -8.67
N ALA A 109 1.24 0.53 -8.70
CA ALA A 109 0.60 -0.50 -9.50
C ALA A 109 0.67 -1.86 -8.77
N GLN A 110 -0.10 -2.84 -9.23
CA GLN A 110 -0.20 -4.14 -8.60
C GLN A 110 0.20 -5.25 -9.55
N VAL A 111 0.92 -6.24 -9.00
CA VAL A 111 1.23 -7.52 -9.65
C VAL A 111 0.78 -8.67 -8.76
N ASN A 112 0.04 -9.62 -9.33
CA ASN A 112 -0.35 -10.86 -8.67
C ASN A 112 0.52 -11.99 -9.22
N LEU A 113 1.51 -12.46 -8.43
CA LEU A 113 2.37 -13.57 -8.83
C LEU A 113 1.57 -14.87 -8.89
N GLY A 114 1.89 -15.69 -9.88
CA GLY A 114 1.23 -16.96 -10.13
C GLY A 114 -0.15 -16.84 -10.79
N ASP A 115 -0.59 -15.62 -11.16
CA ASP A 115 -1.77 -15.42 -12.00
C ASP A 115 -1.44 -15.74 -13.49
N PRO A 116 -2.38 -16.28 -14.28
CA PRO A 116 -2.15 -16.49 -15.70
C PRO A 116 -1.73 -15.23 -16.48
N ALA A 117 -2.13 -14.03 -16.02
CA ALA A 117 -1.75 -12.73 -16.60
C ALA A 117 -0.54 -12.07 -15.90
N GLU A 118 0.23 -12.83 -15.12
CA GLU A 118 1.43 -12.30 -14.43
C GLU A 118 2.43 -11.64 -15.40
N PRO A 119 2.79 -12.24 -16.58
CA PRO A 119 3.75 -11.62 -17.48
C PRO A 119 3.30 -10.23 -17.96
N GLU A 120 2.02 -10.05 -18.25
CA GLU A 120 1.45 -8.76 -18.66
C GLU A 120 1.45 -7.76 -17.50
N MET A 121 1.18 -8.21 -16.27
CA MET A 121 1.24 -7.33 -15.08
C MET A 121 2.67 -6.89 -14.78
N ILE A 122 3.66 -7.77 -14.94
CA ILE A 122 5.09 -7.41 -14.84
C ILE A 122 5.46 -6.37 -15.90
N GLN A 123 5.06 -6.55 -17.15
CA GLN A 123 5.30 -5.59 -18.22
C GLN A 123 4.67 -4.22 -17.92
N ARG A 124 3.44 -4.21 -17.39
CA ARG A 124 2.74 -2.98 -17.00
C ARG A 124 3.43 -2.27 -15.83
N MET A 125 3.90 -3.03 -14.83
CA MET A 125 4.70 -2.48 -13.73
C MET A 125 6.00 -1.87 -14.23
N ALA A 126 6.74 -2.58 -15.10
CA ALA A 126 7.98 -2.07 -15.69
C ALA A 126 7.75 -0.76 -16.46
N ARG A 127 6.63 -0.63 -17.18
CA ARG A 127 6.25 0.62 -17.84
C ARG A 127 6.03 1.75 -16.84
N ILE A 128 5.26 1.51 -15.76
CA ILE A 128 5.02 2.53 -14.72
C ILE A 128 6.33 2.95 -14.07
N THR A 129 7.22 2.03 -13.72
CA THR A 129 8.51 2.38 -13.09
C THR A 129 9.43 3.16 -14.03
N THR A 130 9.48 2.80 -15.33
CA THR A 130 10.25 3.52 -16.35
C THR A 130 9.73 4.95 -16.53
N ASP A 131 8.42 5.11 -16.80
CA ASP A 131 7.80 6.41 -17.03
C ASP A 131 7.86 7.31 -15.78
N SER A 132 7.80 6.71 -14.57
CA SER A 132 7.94 7.43 -13.29
C SER A 132 9.39 7.86 -13.03
N HIS A 133 10.37 7.02 -13.38
CA HIS A 133 11.78 7.35 -13.25
C HIS A 133 12.15 8.59 -14.09
N GLU A 134 11.66 8.69 -15.32
CA GLU A 134 11.85 9.85 -16.19
C GLU A 134 11.32 11.15 -15.58
N LYS A 135 10.32 11.06 -14.71
CA LYS A 135 9.69 12.18 -14.01
C LYS A 135 10.19 12.41 -12.59
N SER A 136 11.13 11.58 -12.14
CA SER A 136 11.68 11.60 -10.78
C SER A 136 10.61 11.47 -9.68
N ILE A 137 9.56 10.67 -9.92
CA ILE A 137 8.51 10.35 -8.93
C ILE A 137 8.61 8.91 -8.43
N PRO A 138 8.40 8.68 -7.13
CA PRO A 138 8.50 7.34 -6.55
C PRO A 138 7.33 6.44 -6.95
N VAL A 139 7.60 5.12 -6.92
CA VAL A 139 6.61 4.08 -7.21
C VAL A 139 6.47 3.12 -6.05
N LEU A 140 5.24 2.92 -5.57
CA LEU A 140 4.85 1.83 -4.70
C LEU A 140 4.45 0.62 -5.54
N GLY A 141 5.17 -0.49 -5.44
CA GLY A 141 4.74 -1.79 -5.97
C GLY A 141 3.84 -2.52 -4.97
N MET A 142 2.63 -2.91 -5.38
CA MET A 142 1.77 -3.80 -4.61
C MET A 142 1.92 -5.21 -5.16
N PHE A 143 2.63 -6.08 -4.44
CA PHE A 143 2.98 -7.42 -4.93
C PHE A 143 2.37 -8.51 -4.05
N TYR A 144 1.59 -9.42 -4.67
CA TYR A 144 0.88 -10.46 -3.95
C TYR A 144 1.12 -11.84 -4.58
N PRO A 145 1.80 -12.77 -3.89
CA PRO A 145 1.89 -14.17 -4.31
C PRO A 145 0.57 -14.86 -3.98
N ARG A 146 -0.35 -14.96 -4.95
CA ARG A 146 -1.71 -15.48 -4.74
C ARG A 146 -2.37 -16.16 -5.94
N GLY A 147 -1.66 -16.31 -7.06
CA GLY A 147 -2.16 -17.00 -8.25
C GLY A 147 -2.06 -18.51 -8.13
N GLY A 148 -2.86 -19.23 -8.92
CA GLY A 148 -2.88 -20.70 -8.90
C GLY A 148 -1.63 -21.38 -9.48
N ASN A 149 -0.75 -20.63 -10.17
CA ASN A 149 0.50 -21.15 -10.74
C ASN A 149 1.72 -20.97 -9.82
N LEU A 150 1.51 -20.55 -8.57
CA LEU A 150 2.60 -20.43 -7.61
C LEU A 150 3.26 -21.77 -7.34
N ILE A 151 4.60 -21.80 -7.39
CA ILE A 151 5.43 -22.95 -7.03
C ILE A 151 5.97 -22.69 -5.62
N LEU A 152 5.14 -22.93 -4.63
CA LEU A 152 5.46 -22.73 -3.20
C LEU A 152 5.09 -23.96 -2.41
N ASP A 153 5.73 -24.12 -1.25
CA ASP A 153 5.25 -25.03 -0.21
C ASP A 153 3.97 -24.42 0.41
N ASP A 154 2.86 -25.13 0.38
CA ASP A 154 1.56 -24.68 0.92
C ASP A 154 1.61 -24.29 2.40
N SER A 155 2.62 -24.75 3.13
CA SER A 155 2.82 -24.50 4.56
C SER A 155 3.57 -23.21 4.87
N ASP A 156 4.32 -22.63 3.90
CA ASP A 156 5.17 -21.45 4.11
C ASP A 156 5.10 -20.46 2.94
N SER A 157 4.42 -19.34 3.17
CA SER A 157 4.33 -18.24 2.21
C SER A 157 5.58 -17.34 2.17
N THR A 158 6.56 -17.55 3.04
CA THR A 158 7.72 -16.65 3.24
C THR A 158 8.53 -16.47 1.97
N SER A 159 8.89 -17.57 1.30
CA SER A 159 9.68 -17.52 0.07
C SER A 159 8.94 -16.80 -1.06
N GLY A 160 7.62 -16.99 -1.17
CA GLY A 160 6.79 -16.30 -2.16
C GLY A 160 6.68 -14.80 -1.91
N VAL A 161 6.54 -14.38 -0.65
CA VAL A 161 6.48 -12.96 -0.28
C VAL A 161 7.85 -12.31 -0.43
N ALA A 162 8.94 -12.98 -0.08
CA ALA A 162 10.31 -12.50 -0.31
C ALA A 162 10.61 -12.35 -1.81
N HIS A 163 10.19 -13.33 -2.64
CA HIS A 163 10.27 -13.22 -4.09
C HIS A 163 9.46 -12.04 -4.64
N ALA A 164 8.23 -11.86 -4.15
CA ALA A 164 7.37 -10.73 -4.53
C ALA A 164 8.04 -9.37 -4.21
N ALA A 165 8.62 -9.22 -3.03
CA ALA A 165 9.37 -8.02 -2.65
C ALA A 165 10.61 -7.82 -3.54
N ARG A 166 11.35 -8.89 -3.81
CA ARG A 166 12.54 -8.86 -4.66
C ARG A 166 12.21 -8.44 -6.10
N LEU A 167 11.15 -9.01 -6.69
CA LEU A 167 10.69 -8.66 -8.02
C LEU A 167 10.29 -7.18 -8.10
N ALA A 168 9.59 -6.66 -7.09
CA ALA A 168 9.26 -5.23 -7.03
C ALA A 168 10.50 -4.33 -7.12
N TRP A 169 11.52 -4.63 -6.32
CA TRP A 169 12.76 -3.87 -6.33
C TRP A 169 13.48 -3.97 -7.69
N GLU A 170 13.61 -5.16 -8.24
CA GLU A 170 14.29 -5.36 -9.53
C GLU A 170 13.54 -4.71 -10.70
N LEU A 171 12.22 -4.55 -10.60
CA LEU A 171 11.43 -3.77 -11.57
C LEU A 171 11.53 -2.24 -11.34
N GLY A 172 12.28 -1.78 -10.35
CA GLY A 172 12.51 -0.35 -10.09
C GLY A 172 11.49 0.32 -9.17
N CYS A 173 10.70 -0.44 -8.41
CA CYS A 173 9.86 0.14 -7.35
C CYS A 173 10.74 0.74 -6.24
N ASN A 174 10.29 1.85 -5.67
CA ASN A 174 10.99 2.55 -4.58
C ASN A 174 10.48 2.14 -3.20
N VAL A 175 9.27 1.61 -3.13
CA VAL A 175 8.61 1.06 -1.94
C VAL A 175 7.84 -0.18 -2.38
N VAL A 176 7.76 -1.20 -1.53
CA VAL A 176 6.93 -2.38 -1.80
C VAL A 176 5.92 -2.63 -0.69
N LYS A 177 4.70 -2.99 -1.08
CA LYS A 177 3.65 -3.49 -0.20
C LYS A 177 3.47 -4.98 -0.43
N VAL A 178 3.56 -5.76 0.66
CA VAL A 178 3.41 -7.23 0.64
C VAL A 178 2.52 -7.73 1.78
N PRO A 179 2.00 -8.96 1.70
CA PRO A 179 1.30 -9.59 2.82
C PRO A 179 2.24 -9.90 3.99
N TRP A 180 1.65 -10.00 5.19
CA TRP A 180 2.32 -10.55 6.37
C TRP A 180 2.55 -12.05 6.22
N THR A 181 3.71 -12.55 6.66
CA THR A 181 4.13 -13.96 6.53
C THR A 181 3.88 -14.83 7.77
N GLY A 182 3.25 -14.27 8.80
CA GLY A 182 2.83 -15.02 9.99
C GLY A 182 3.68 -14.78 11.23
N SER A 183 4.98 -14.51 11.11
CA SER A 183 5.87 -14.28 12.25
C SER A 183 6.88 -13.16 11.96
N GLU A 184 7.50 -12.62 13.02
CA GLU A 184 8.61 -11.64 12.89
C GLU A 184 9.82 -12.26 12.19
N GLU A 185 10.12 -13.52 12.48
CA GLU A 185 11.24 -14.26 11.86
C GLU A 185 11.03 -14.36 10.34
N SER A 186 9.86 -14.86 9.91
CA SER A 186 9.55 -15.01 8.49
C SER A 186 9.46 -13.68 7.75
N PHE A 187 8.91 -12.64 8.38
CA PHE A 187 8.85 -11.30 7.77
C PHE A 187 10.22 -10.62 7.73
N GLY A 188 11.11 -10.93 8.69
CA GLY A 188 12.51 -10.51 8.68
C GLY A 188 13.28 -11.00 7.44
N ILE A 189 12.96 -12.22 6.95
CA ILE A 189 13.51 -12.72 5.68
C ILE A 189 13.06 -11.84 4.51
N VAL A 190 11.79 -11.42 4.50
CA VAL A 190 11.25 -10.55 3.46
C VAL A 190 11.94 -9.18 3.47
N THR A 191 12.02 -8.53 4.64
CA THR A 191 12.60 -7.17 4.75
C THR A 191 14.10 -7.14 4.45
N THR A 192 14.83 -8.21 4.77
CA THR A 192 16.26 -8.32 4.45
C THR A 192 16.55 -8.73 3.00
N SER A 193 15.53 -9.21 2.25
CA SER A 193 15.70 -9.61 0.85
C SER A 193 15.80 -8.43 -0.11
N VAL A 194 15.46 -7.20 0.33
CA VAL A 194 15.44 -5.99 -0.50
C VAL A 194 15.98 -4.77 0.24
N PRO A 195 16.63 -3.82 -0.47
CA PRO A 195 17.14 -2.59 0.13
C PRO A 195 16.14 -1.43 0.09
N ILE A 196 14.88 -1.70 -0.24
CA ILE A 196 13.81 -0.69 -0.31
C ILE A 196 12.83 -0.86 0.85
N PRO A 197 12.13 0.20 1.28
CA PRO A 197 11.10 0.13 2.32
C PRO A 197 10.02 -0.90 2.01
N VAL A 198 9.68 -1.73 3.02
CA VAL A 198 8.64 -2.77 2.94
C VAL A 198 7.47 -2.36 3.83
N LEU A 199 6.31 -2.11 3.23
CA LEU A 199 5.05 -1.85 3.92
C LEU A 199 4.22 -3.13 4.04
N VAL A 200 3.77 -3.47 5.24
CA VAL A 200 2.90 -4.61 5.44
C VAL A 200 1.45 -4.28 5.06
N SER A 201 0.75 -5.21 4.41
CA SER A 201 -0.70 -5.09 4.18
C SER A 201 -1.48 -5.53 5.42
N GLY A 202 -2.66 -4.90 5.65
CA GLY A 202 -3.48 -5.14 6.84
C GLY A 202 -4.24 -6.47 6.88
N GLY A 203 -4.09 -7.31 5.85
CA GLY A 203 -4.81 -8.57 5.78
C GLY A 203 -6.34 -8.44 5.56
N PRO A 204 -7.10 -9.52 5.82
CA PRO A 204 -8.56 -9.50 5.81
C PRO A 204 -9.13 -8.52 6.84
N LYS A 205 -10.42 -8.16 6.69
CA LYS A 205 -11.13 -7.40 7.72
C LYS A 205 -11.18 -8.24 9.01
N ASP A 206 -10.82 -7.62 10.13
CA ASP A 206 -10.96 -8.19 11.49
C ASP A 206 -11.69 -7.16 12.36
N ASP A 207 -12.63 -7.63 13.16
CA ASP A 207 -13.38 -6.77 14.08
C ASP A 207 -12.53 -6.33 15.28
N ASP A 208 -11.43 -7.03 15.57
CA ASP A 208 -10.45 -6.67 16.58
C ASP A 208 -9.27 -5.90 15.96
N PHE A 209 -9.33 -4.58 16.02
CA PHE A 209 -8.24 -3.73 15.53
C PHE A 209 -6.92 -3.91 16.30
N GLY A 210 -6.97 -4.40 17.54
CA GLY A 210 -5.78 -4.75 18.31
C GLY A 210 -4.88 -5.77 17.62
N LYS A 211 -5.46 -6.69 16.83
CA LYS A 211 -4.69 -7.63 16.00
C LYS A 211 -3.93 -6.93 14.90
N VAL A 212 -4.53 -5.89 14.29
CA VAL A 212 -3.87 -5.08 13.26
C VAL A 212 -2.71 -4.29 13.85
N LEU A 213 -2.90 -3.70 15.06
CA LEU A 213 -1.83 -3.02 15.78
C LEU A 213 -0.66 -3.97 16.07
N LYS A 214 -0.94 -5.17 16.58
CA LYS A 214 0.08 -6.22 16.82
C LYS A 214 0.79 -6.65 15.54
N LEU A 215 0.07 -6.75 14.42
CA LEU A 215 0.67 -7.08 13.13
C LEU A 215 1.66 -5.99 12.69
N VAL A 216 1.27 -4.71 12.81
CA VAL A 216 2.14 -3.59 12.43
C VAL A 216 3.36 -3.50 13.36
N GLU A 217 3.18 -3.64 14.68
CA GLU A 217 4.27 -3.70 15.65
C GLU A 217 5.29 -4.79 15.29
N LYS A 218 4.82 -6.01 15.07
CA LYS A 218 5.67 -7.13 14.64
C LYS A 218 6.36 -6.89 13.30
N SER A 219 5.66 -6.27 12.35
CA SER A 219 6.27 -5.90 11.07
C SER A 219 7.42 -4.89 11.25
N ILE A 220 7.24 -3.88 12.11
CA ILE A 220 8.30 -2.91 12.45
C ILE A 220 9.49 -3.60 13.12
N ASN A 221 9.24 -4.48 14.10
CA ASN A 221 10.28 -5.25 14.78
C ASN A 221 11.10 -6.13 13.81
N ALA A 222 10.44 -6.64 12.77
CA ALA A 222 11.04 -7.43 11.70
C ALA A 222 11.71 -6.60 10.60
N GLY A 223 11.93 -5.28 10.80
CA GLY A 223 12.58 -4.40 9.83
C GLY A 223 11.63 -3.80 8.77
N GLY A 224 10.32 -3.94 8.94
CA GLY A 224 9.33 -3.28 8.10
C GLY A 224 9.32 -1.76 8.27
N SER A 225 8.85 -1.05 7.25
CA SER A 225 8.80 0.41 7.19
C SER A 225 7.41 0.98 7.48
N GLY A 226 6.49 0.20 7.99
CA GLY A 226 5.13 0.64 8.31
C GLY A 226 4.04 -0.19 7.69
N GLY A 227 2.86 0.39 7.57
CA GLY A 227 1.68 -0.30 7.05
C GLY A 227 1.00 0.42 5.89
N CYS A 228 0.48 -0.36 4.94
CA CYS A 228 -0.42 0.12 3.91
C CYS A 228 -1.77 -0.59 4.07
N ILE A 229 -2.64 -0.01 4.95
CA ILE A 229 -3.78 -0.69 5.57
C ILE A 229 -5.07 0.07 5.27
N TRP A 230 -6.13 -0.61 4.81
CA TRP A 230 -7.37 0.03 4.40
C TRP A 230 -8.62 -0.46 5.15
N ARG A 231 -9.13 -1.67 4.91
CA ARG A 231 -10.40 -2.17 5.49
C ARG A 231 -10.49 -2.04 6.99
N ASN A 232 -9.40 -2.39 7.65
CA ASN A 232 -9.31 -2.34 9.10
C ASN A 232 -9.25 -0.90 9.65
N VAL A 233 -9.07 0.11 8.80
CA VAL A 233 -9.08 1.53 9.20
C VAL A 233 -10.48 2.12 9.06
N PHE A 234 -11.07 2.13 7.86
CA PHE A 234 -12.29 2.90 7.58
C PHE A 234 -13.58 2.08 7.48
N SER A 235 -13.54 0.76 7.68
CA SER A 235 -14.78 -0.03 7.83
C SER A 235 -15.44 0.14 9.20
N PHE A 236 -15.04 1.12 9.99
CA PHE A 236 -15.49 1.39 11.37
C PHE A 236 -15.74 2.87 11.59
N GLU A 237 -16.40 3.23 12.71
CA GLU A 237 -16.91 4.59 12.95
C GLU A 237 -15.85 5.68 13.11
N ASP A 238 -14.63 5.37 13.60
CA ASP A 238 -13.58 6.37 13.82
C ASP A 238 -12.26 6.00 13.11
N PRO A 239 -12.12 6.30 11.81
CA PRO A 239 -10.87 6.08 11.09
C PRO A 239 -9.69 6.90 11.63
N ALA A 240 -9.93 8.12 12.11
CA ALA A 240 -8.87 9.02 12.59
C ALA A 240 -8.15 8.44 13.81
N SER A 241 -8.89 7.92 14.82
CA SER A 241 -8.27 7.30 16.00
C SER A 241 -7.42 6.07 15.63
N ARG A 242 -7.87 5.28 14.66
CA ARG A 242 -7.14 4.10 14.18
C ARG A 242 -5.83 4.47 13.49
N ILE A 243 -5.84 5.53 12.71
CA ILE A 243 -4.62 6.06 12.08
C ILE A 243 -3.68 6.62 13.13
N ARG A 244 -4.17 7.38 14.13
CA ARG A 244 -3.34 7.83 15.26
C ARG A 244 -2.70 6.66 16.00
N ALA A 245 -3.45 5.57 16.24
CA ALA A 245 -2.91 4.36 16.86
C ALA A 245 -1.82 3.69 16.01
N LEU A 246 -2.01 3.59 14.70
CA LEU A 246 -0.97 3.09 13.79
C LEU A 246 0.28 4.00 13.79
N ARG A 247 0.07 5.32 13.79
CA ARG A 247 1.17 6.29 13.83
C ARG A 247 2.01 6.18 15.10
N SER A 248 1.37 5.99 16.26
CA SER A 248 2.11 5.84 17.52
C SER A 248 3.07 4.64 17.50
N ILE A 249 2.69 3.54 16.82
CA ILE A 249 3.61 2.40 16.62
C ILE A 249 4.71 2.75 15.61
N VAL A 250 4.31 3.29 14.44
CA VAL A 250 5.22 3.46 13.30
C VAL A 250 6.23 4.57 13.53
N HIS A 251 5.81 5.70 14.12
CA HIS A 251 6.63 6.90 14.27
C HIS A 251 7.12 7.18 15.69
N GLU A 252 6.38 6.72 16.73
CA GLU A 252 6.66 7.10 18.12
C GLU A 252 7.21 5.91 18.93
N GLY A 253 7.23 4.70 18.35
CA GLY A 253 7.78 3.50 18.99
C GLY A 253 6.90 2.91 20.07
N ALA A 254 5.60 3.26 20.11
CA ALA A 254 4.64 2.64 21.00
C ALA A 254 4.44 1.15 20.67
N ASN A 255 4.18 0.32 21.66
CA ASN A 255 3.70 -1.03 21.45
C ASN A 255 2.17 -1.05 21.14
N ALA A 256 1.65 -2.20 20.70
CA ALA A 256 0.24 -2.33 20.31
C ALA A 256 -0.73 -2.07 21.46
N GLU A 257 -0.36 -2.39 22.70
CA GLU A 257 -1.21 -2.13 23.89
C GLU A 257 -1.29 -0.63 24.17
N GLU A 258 -0.17 0.08 24.12
CA GLU A 258 -0.11 1.54 24.28
C GLU A 258 -0.89 2.23 23.16
N ALA A 259 -0.68 1.81 21.92
CA ALA A 259 -1.37 2.34 20.75
C ALA A 259 -2.89 2.14 20.84
N SER A 260 -3.37 1.03 21.41
CA SER A 260 -4.80 0.75 21.57
C SER A 260 -5.54 1.79 22.43
N ARG A 261 -4.83 2.54 23.28
CA ARG A 261 -5.41 3.62 24.09
C ARG A 261 -5.88 4.81 23.25
N GLN A 262 -5.47 4.89 21.98
CA GLN A 262 -5.94 5.90 21.02
C GLN A 262 -7.33 5.55 20.42
N LEU A 263 -7.82 4.33 20.63
CA LEU A 263 -9.08 3.81 20.06
C LEU A 263 -10.32 4.17 20.90
N ARG A 264 -10.42 5.35 21.41
CA ARG A 264 -11.53 5.80 22.28
C ARG A 264 -12.55 6.62 21.50
#